data_b3754f444755163d04945a72646838e3
#
_entry.id   b3754f444755163d04945a72646838e3
#
_cell.length_a   1.000
_cell.length_b   1.000
_cell.length_c   1.000
_cell.angle_alpha   90.00
_cell.angle_beta   90.00
_cell.angle_gamma   90.00
#
_symmetry.space_group_name_H-M   'P 1'
#
loop_
_entity.id
_entity.type
_entity.pdbx_description
1 polymer ?
#
loop_
_entity_poly.entity_id
_entity_poly.type
_entity_poly.pdbx_seq_one_letter_code
_entity_poly.pdbx_strand_id
1 'polypeptide(L)'
;QWVSPDQTALISLISELGLKTFSRYRDGENLYRDPNGTMHRYTGDMFPANEKTQQEMVRLIEKLDALAAEIGAQQPWAHPKARELDTISFHHWLRTQSDDEEACNNIGLFIAGGMLTKPAHAFSALQAVLMAASAGSFSNLVDEDFILDKRVVGGMQSVSLALAQKVGAENIILGHPA
;
A
#
# COMPACT_ATOMS: atom_id res chain seq x y z
N GLN A 1 0.64 -9.32 -6.47
CA GLN A 1 -0.08 -9.57 -7.72
C GLN A 1 -0.18 -8.33 -8.62
N TRP A 2 0.12 -7.16 -8.10
CA TRP A 2 0.07 -5.89 -8.80
C TRP A 2 1.48 -5.37 -9.07
N VAL A 3 1.61 -4.54 -10.08
CA VAL A 3 2.84 -3.85 -10.45
C VAL A 3 2.53 -2.36 -10.45
N SER A 4 3.25 -1.59 -9.62
CA SER A 4 3.17 -0.14 -9.56
C SER A 4 4.34 0.50 -10.33
N PRO A 5 4.23 1.75 -10.80
CA PRO A 5 5.22 2.39 -11.68
C PRO A 5 6.62 2.51 -11.07
N ASP A 6 6.73 2.59 -9.76
CA ASP A 6 7.99 2.68 -9.01
C ASP A 6 8.77 1.37 -8.92
N GLN A 7 8.13 0.23 -9.22
CA GLN A 7 8.74 -1.10 -9.16
C GLN A 7 9.60 -1.38 -10.41
N THR A 8 10.56 -0.51 -10.67
CA THR A 8 11.35 -0.49 -11.91
C THR A 8 12.12 -1.78 -12.16
N ALA A 9 12.69 -2.40 -11.12
CA ALA A 9 13.40 -3.67 -11.23
C ALA A 9 12.47 -4.81 -11.67
N LEU A 10 11.25 -4.88 -11.11
CA LEU A 10 10.25 -5.87 -11.50
C LEU A 10 9.75 -5.63 -12.93
N ILE A 11 9.50 -4.37 -13.30
CA ILE A 11 9.09 -4.00 -14.66
C ILE A 11 10.16 -4.41 -15.68
N SER A 12 11.42 -4.13 -15.39
CA SER A 12 12.55 -4.52 -16.25
C SER A 12 12.64 -6.05 -16.41
N LEU A 13 12.48 -6.78 -15.31
CA LEU A 13 12.49 -8.24 -15.32
C LEU A 13 11.33 -8.83 -16.15
N ILE A 14 10.10 -8.29 -15.96
CA ILE A 14 8.92 -8.70 -16.75
C ILE A 14 9.19 -8.51 -18.24
N SER A 15 9.78 -7.37 -18.63
CA SER A 15 10.15 -7.08 -20.02
C SER A 15 11.24 -8.03 -20.54
N GLU A 16 12.30 -8.27 -19.76
CA GLU A 16 13.39 -9.19 -20.11
C GLU A 16 12.91 -10.64 -20.33
N LEU A 17 11.91 -11.06 -19.55
CA LEU A 17 11.29 -12.37 -19.68
C LEU A 17 10.26 -12.45 -20.82
N GLY A 18 10.03 -11.36 -21.56
CA GLY A 18 9.05 -11.31 -22.65
C GLY A 18 7.59 -11.39 -22.19
N LEU A 19 7.33 -11.18 -20.91
CA LEU A 19 5.99 -11.20 -20.34
C LEU A 19 5.26 -9.89 -20.62
N LYS A 20 3.93 -9.94 -20.68
CA LYS A 20 3.07 -8.78 -20.92
C LYS A 20 2.31 -8.40 -19.65
N THR A 21 1.98 -7.12 -19.54
CA THR A 21 1.11 -6.57 -18.50
C THR A 21 -0.16 -5.98 -19.10
N PHE A 22 -1.17 -5.80 -18.27
CA PHE A 22 -2.39 -5.08 -18.61
C PHE A 22 -2.78 -4.19 -17.43
N SER A 23 -3.40 -3.04 -17.75
CA SER A 23 -3.82 -2.05 -16.74
C SER A 23 -5.00 -2.55 -15.94
N ARG A 24 -5.10 -2.09 -14.68
CA ARG A 24 -6.28 -2.28 -13.85
C ARG A 24 -7.49 -1.63 -14.53
N TYR A 25 -8.65 -2.29 -14.44
CA TYR A 25 -9.92 -1.69 -14.85
C TYR A 25 -10.30 -0.57 -13.85
N ARG A 26 -10.53 0.62 -14.35
CA ARG A 26 -10.84 1.83 -13.57
C ARG A 26 -12.08 2.58 -14.06
N ASP A 27 -12.77 2.06 -15.07
CA ASP A 27 -13.98 2.71 -15.59
C ASP A 27 -15.14 2.56 -14.61
N GLY A 28 -15.88 3.65 -14.41
CA GLY A 28 -17.06 3.67 -13.55
C GLY A 28 -16.84 4.46 -12.27
N GLU A 29 -17.69 4.19 -11.28
CA GLU A 29 -17.67 4.86 -9.98
C GLU A 29 -17.24 3.89 -8.88
N ASN A 30 -16.55 4.42 -7.89
CA ASN A 30 -16.25 3.74 -6.63
C ASN A 30 -17.49 3.73 -5.73
N LEU A 31 -17.53 2.81 -4.78
CA LEU A 31 -18.56 2.75 -3.75
C LEU A 31 -17.94 2.96 -2.37
N TYR A 32 -18.50 3.89 -1.62
CA TYR A 32 -18.15 4.13 -0.23
C TYR A 32 -19.37 3.92 0.67
N ARG A 33 -19.21 3.13 1.71
CA ARG A 33 -20.21 2.96 2.75
C ARG A 33 -19.81 3.77 3.96
N ASP A 34 -20.59 4.81 4.26
CA ASP A 34 -20.33 5.69 5.41
C ASP A 34 -20.56 4.98 6.76
N PRO A 35 -20.17 5.57 7.90
CA PRO A 35 -20.38 5.01 9.23
C PRO A 35 -21.86 4.77 9.59
N ASN A 36 -22.80 5.47 8.95
CA ASN A 36 -24.24 5.29 9.13
C ASN A 36 -24.82 4.16 8.28
N GLY A 37 -23.99 3.57 7.40
CA GLY A 37 -24.36 2.49 6.51
C GLY A 37 -24.90 2.93 5.15
N THR A 38 -24.91 4.24 4.85
CA THR A 38 -25.35 4.78 3.56
C THR A 38 -24.29 4.52 2.50
N MET A 39 -24.73 4.12 1.31
CA MET A 39 -23.86 3.90 0.17
C MET A 39 -23.76 5.15 -0.69
N HIS A 40 -22.53 5.58 -0.94
CA HIS A 40 -22.21 6.72 -1.81
C HIS A 40 -21.45 6.23 -3.04
N ARG A 41 -21.77 6.81 -4.20
CA ARG A 41 -21.00 6.65 -5.43
C ARG A 41 -20.08 7.86 -5.59
N TYR A 42 -18.84 7.64 -5.99
CA TYR A 42 -17.87 8.71 -6.16
C TYR A 42 -16.81 8.36 -7.20
N THR A 43 -16.07 9.37 -7.64
CA THR A 43 -14.89 9.25 -8.50
C THR A 43 -13.71 9.95 -7.85
N GLY A 44 -12.49 9.54 -8.20
CA GLY A 44 -11.25 10.08 -7.63
C GLY A 44 -10.85 9.40 -6.32
N ASP A 45 -9.78 9.92 -5.72
CA ASP A 45 -9.07 9.27 -4.61
C ASP A 45 -9.69 9.53 -3.24
N MET A 46 -10.45 10.63 -3.09
CA MET A 46 -10.99 11.04 -1.80
C MET A 46 -12.37 10.44 -1.55
N PHE A 47 -12.56 9.78 -0.42
CA PHE A 47 -13.87 9.30 0.01
C PHE A 47 -14.85 10.45 0.19
N PRO A 48 -16.15 10.27 -0.16
CA PRO A 48 -17.18 11.30 -0.08
C PRO A 48 -17.71 11.50 1.36
N ALA A 49 -16.80 11.66 2.32
CA ALA A 49 -17.11 12.06 3.69
C ALA A 49 -17.49 13.55 3.76
N ASN A 50 -17.95 14.01 4.93
CA ASN A 50 -18.18 15.44 5.12
C ASN A 50 -16.87 16.25 5.00
N GLU A 51 -16.98 17.55 4.71
CA GLU A 51 -15.83 18.42 4.43
C GLU A 51 -14.79 18.44 5.58
N LYS A 52 -15.25 18.44 6.83
CA LYS A 52 -14.35 18.40 8.00
C LYS A 52 -13.54 17.11 8.03
N THR A 53 -14.18 15.97 7.81
CA THR A 53 -13.53 14.65 7.75
C THR A 53 -12.54 14.58 6.59
N GLN A 54 -12.91 15.12 5.42
CA GLN A 54 -11.99 15.18 4.27
C GLN A 54 -10.75 16.02 4.55
N GLN A 55 -10.91 17.21 5.16
CA GLN A 55 -9.78 18.05 5.57
C GLN A 55 -8.89 17.33 6.59
N GLU A 56 -9.48 16.59 7.51
CA GLU A 56 -8.75 15.81 8.50
C GLU A 56 -7.99 14.63 7.87
N MET A 57 -8.58 13.97 6.87
CA MET A 57 -7.89 12.93 6.09
C MET A 57 -6.67 13.51 5.36
N VAL A 58 -6.79 14.66 4.70
CA VAL A 58 -5.66 15.35 4.05
C VAL A 58 -4.55 15.62 5.05
N ARG A 59 -4.89 16.17 6.22
CA ARG A 59 -3.92 16.46 7.28
C ARG A 59 -3.21 15.20 7.80
N LEU A 60 -3.92 14.08 7.91
CA LEU A 60 -3.32 12.80 8.31
C LEU A 60 -2.39 12.24 7.23
N ILE A 61 -2.74 12.39 5.95
CA ILE A 61 -1.90 12.03 4.81
C ILE A 61 -0.59 12.82 4.85
N GLU A 62 -0.67 14.16 4.99
CA GLU A 62 0.51 15.02 5.08
C GLU A 62 1.43 14.63 6.25
N LYS A 63 0.87 14.28 7.40
CA LYS A 63 1.66 13.79 8.54
C LYS A 63 2.35 12.47 8.26
N LEU A 64 1.67 11.54 7.59
CA LEU A 64 2.25 10.25 7.22
C LEU A 64 3.32 10.41 6.15
N ASP A 65 3.13 11.33 5.19
CA ASP A 65 4.15 11.66 4.19
C ASP A 65 5.40 12.24 4.82
N ALA A 66 5.24 13.21 5.73
CA ALA A 66 6.36 13.79 6.47
C ALA A 66 7.13 12.73 7.29
N LEU A 67 6.41 11.85 7.96
CA LEU A 67 6.99 10.78 8.77
C LEU A 67 7.68 9.71 7.91
N ALA A 68 7.08 9.37 6.76
CA ALA A 68 7.67 8.45 5.79
C ALA A 68 8.96 9.01 5.18
N ALA A 69 8.98 10.30 4.85
CA ALA A 69 10.18 10.99 4.34
C ALA A 69 11.27 11.08 5.40
N GLU A 70 10.92 11.35 6.67
CA GLU A 70 11.86 11.43 7.79
C GLU A 70 12.53 10.09 8.09
N ILE A 71 11.75 9.01 8.14
CA ILE A 71 12.23 7.67 8.55
C ILE A 71 12.87 6.92 7.38
N GLY A 72 12.31 7.03 6.20
CA GLY A 72 12.77 6.32 5.00
C GLY A 72 12.51 4.81 5.03
N ALA A 73 12.74 4.17 3.88
CA ALA A 73 12.45 2.75 3.69
C ALA A 73 13.66 1.83 3.94
N GLN A 74 14.90 2.37 3.95
CA GLN A 74 16.10 1.53 3.93
C GLN A 74 16.41 0.89 5.28
N GLN A 75 16.35 1.66 6.36
CA GLN A 75 16.66 1.20 7.72
C GLN A 75 15.71 1.87 8.74
N PRO A 76 14.39 1.67 8.63
CA PRO A 76 13.41 2.34 9.47
C PRO A 76 13.62 2.05 10.97
N TRP A 77 14.12 0.86 11.30
CA TRP A 77 14.41 0.42 12.68
C TRP A 77 15.60 1.16 13.32
N ALA A 78 16.47 1.79 12.52
CA ALA A 78 17.61 2.57 13.03
C ALA A 78 17.22 4.00 13.41
N HIS A 79 16.03 4.46 13.04
CA HIS A 79 15.56 5.81 13.33
C HIS A 79 15.24 5.99 14.83
N PRO A 80 15.56 7.17 15.45
CA PRO A 80 15.30 7.41 16.88
C PRO A 80 13.84 7.18 17.31
N LYS A 81 12.85 7.46 16.44
CA LYS A 81 11.43 7.23 16.70
C LYS A 81 10.98 5.77 16.47
N ALA A 82 11.84 4.91 15.93
CA ALA A 82 11.45 3.56 15.53
C ALA A 82 10.85 2.77 16.70
N ARG A 83 11.50 2.78 17.85
CA ARG A 83 11.04 2.05 19.03
C ARG A 83 9.68 2.53 19.52
N GLU A 84 9.45 3.84 19.55
CA GLU A 84 8.16 4.42 19.93
C GLU A 84 7.06 3.97 18.97
N LEU A 85 7.28 4.13 17.66
CA LEU A 85 6.32 3.77 16.62
C LEU A 85 6.07 2.26 16.54
N ASP A 86 7.04 1.42 16.90
CA ASP A 86 6.89 -0.03 16.88
C ASP A 86 6.16 -0.59 18.11
N THR A 87 6.09 0.18 19.19
CA THR A 87 5.38 -0.22 20.42
C THR A 87 3.90 0.11 20.42
N ILE A 88 3.43 0.90 19.47
CA ILE A 88 2.02 1.27 19.34
C ILE A 88 1.44 0.74 18.03
N SER A 89 0.16 0.36 18.03
CA SER A 89 -0.51 -0.04 16.78
C SER A 89 -0.77 1.17 15.89
N PHE A 90 -0.88 0.92 14.58
CA PHE A 90 -1.23 1.98 13.63
C PHE A 90 -2.58 2.63 13.96
N HIS A 91 -3.58 1.82 14.35
CA HIS A 91 -4.86 2.35 14.82
C HIS A 91 -4.69 3.31 16.00
N HIS A 92 -3.91 2.92 17.01
CA HIS A 92 -3.67 3.78 18.18
C HIS A 92 -2.96 5.07 17.77
N TRP A 93 -1.93 4.99 16.93
CA TRP A 93 -1.23 6.15 16.41
C TRP A 93 -2.18 7.14 15.72
N LEU A 94 -3.03 6.67 14.81
CA LEU A 94 -4.04 7.51 14.14
C LEU A 94 -4.94 8.22 15.15
N ARG A 95 -5.42 7.53 16.18
CA ARG A 95 -6.27 8.08 17.24
C ARG A 95 -5.55 9.11 18.12
N THR A 96 -4.24 9.06 18.23
CA THR A 96 -3.45 10.12 18.90
C THR A 96 -3.25 11.35 18.01
N GLN A 97 -3.44 11.21 16.69
CA GLN A 97 -3.31 12.32 15.75
C GLN A 97 -4.63 13.04 15.47
N SER A 98 -5.76 12.37 15.61
CA SER A 98 -7.08 12.92 15.29
C SER A 98 -8.18 12.31 16.15
N ASP A 99 -9.15 13.16 16.53
CA ASP A 99 -10.40 12.76 17.18
C ASP A 99 -11.49 12.37 16.16
N ASP A 100 -11.28 12.62 14.86
CA ASP A 100 -12.20 12.23 13.79
C ASP A 100 -12.04 10.73 13.51
N GLU A 101 -13.01 9.96 13.99
CA GLU A 101 -12.99 8.51 13.89
C GLU A 101 -13.13 8.02 12.44
N GLU A 102 -13.98 8.69 11.64
CA GLU A 102 -14.17 8.34 10.23
C GLU A 102 -12.89 8.59 9.43
N ALA A 103 -12.23 9.74 9.65
CA ALA A 103 -10.94 10.03 9.03
C ALA A 103 -9.87 8.99 9.41
N CYS A 104 -9.74 8.65 10.69
CA CYS A 104 -8.81 7.63 11.16
C CYS A 104 -9.07 6.26 10.54
N ASN A 105 -10.33 5.85 10.46
CA ASN A 105 -10.71 4.56 9.89
C ASN A 105 -10.43 4.52 8.37
N ASN A 106 -10.77 5.59 7.66
CA ASN A 106 -10.53 5.69 6.22
C ASN A 106 -9.04 5.66 5.89
N ILE A 107 -8.22 6.46 6.58
CA ILE A 107 -6.76 6.44 6.41
C ILE A 107 -6.18 5.07 6.79
N GLY A 108 -6.66 4.49 7.90
CA GLY A 108 -6.22 3.16 8.34
C GLY A 108 -6.50 2.08 7.31
N LEU A 109 -7.61 2.16 6.58
CA LEU A 109 -8.05 1.17 5.61
C LEU A 109 -7.05 0.97 4.46
N PHE A 110 -6.41 2.02 3.96
CA PHE A 110 -5.47 1.94 2.83
C PHE A 110 -4.31 0.99 3.12
N ILE A 111 -3.68 1.09 4.29
CA ILE A 111 -2.60 0.16 4.66
C ILE A 111 -3.16 -1.15 5.21
N ALA A 112 -4.12 -1.09 6.13
CA ALA A 112 -4.65 -2.26 6.80
C ALA A 112 -5.37 -3.21 5.84
N GLY A 113 -6.46 -2.77 5.23
CA GLY A 113 -7.27 -3.57 4.32
C GLY A 113 -6.62 -3.73 2.95
N GLY A 114 -6.10 -2.63 2.39
CA GLY A 114 -5.56 -2.59 1.04
C GLY A 114 -4.23 -3.30 0.89
N MET A 115 -3.28 -3.09 1.80
CA MET A 115 -1.92 -3.61 1.66
C MET A 115 -1.65 -4.85 2.51
N LEU A 116 -1.97 -4.80 3.81
CA LEU A 116 -1.58 -5.84 4.75
C LEU A 116 -2.65 -6.89 5.00
N THR A 117 -3.89 -6.68 4.51
CA THR A 117 -5.05 -7.56 4.76
C THR A 117 -5.24 -7.90 6.25
N LYS A 118 -4.93 -6.94 7.11
CA LYS A 118 -5.03 -7.04 8.58
C LYS A 118 -5.72 -5.80 9.14
N PRO A 119 -6.40 -5.88 10.27
CA PRO A 119 -6.93 -4.69 10.92
C PRO A 119 -5.80 -3.78 11.43
N ALA A 120 -6.01 -2.47 11.41
CA ALA A 120 -4.99 -1.47 11.77
C ALA A 120 -4.44 -1.58 13.21
N HIS A 121 -5.12 -2.30 14.09
CA HIS A 121 -4.65 -2.59 15.45
C HIS A 121 -3.69 -3.79 15.55
N ALA A 122 -3.55 -4.57 14.46
CA ALA A 122 -2.78 -5.82 14.45
C ALA A 122 -1.32 -5.66 13.97
N PHE A 123 -0.89 -4.43 13.68
CA PHE A 123 0.48 -4.11 13.29
C PHE A 123 0.90 -2.73 13.82
N SER A 124 2.21 -2.51 13.89
CA SER A 124 2.77 -1.29 14.48
C SER A 124 2.62 -0.07 13.57
N ALA A 125 2.67 1.12 14.15
CA ALA A 125 2.75 2.37 13.39
C ALA A 125 4.02 2.43 12.54
N LEU A 126 5.15 1.88 13.02
CA LEU A 126 6.39 1.78 12.24
C LEU A 126 6.18 0.98 10.95
N GLN A 127 5.44 -0.13 11.01
CA GLN A 127 5.13 -0.92 9.82
C GLN A 127 4.29 -0.12 8.80
N ALA A 128 3.32 0.67 9.28
CA ALA A 128 2.54 1.55 8.40
C ALA A 128 3.41 2.60 7.72
N VAL A 129 4.31 3.25 8.47
CA VAL A 129 5.25 4.24 7.94
C VAL A 129 6.22 3.60 6.95
N LEU A 130 6.71 2.38 7.21
CA LEU A 130 7.56 1.65 6.27
C LEU A 130 6.83 1.37 4.95
N MET A 131 5.55 0.99 5.00
CA MET A 131 4.74 0.79 3.78
C MET A 131 4.64 2.08 2.96
N ALA A 132 4.36 3.22 3.60
CA ALA A 132 4.32 4.52 2.95
C ALA A 132 5.69 4.92 2.37
N ALA A 133 6.76 4.81 3.16
CA ALA A 133 8.12 5.11 2.72
C ALA A 133 8.58 4.22 1.55
N SER A 134 8.17 2.95 1.54
CA SER A 134 8.50 2.01 0.45
C SER A 134 7.81 2.36 -0.87
N ALA A 135 6.65 3.02 -0.81
CA ALA A 135 5.95 3.55 -1.99
C ALA A 135 6.39 5.00 -2.33
N GLY A 136 7.36 5.55 -1.59
CA GLY A 136 7.82 6.93 -1.71
C GLY A 136 7.05 7.92 -0.84
N SER A 137 5.76 7.71 -0.63
CA SER A 137 4.89 8.51 0.24
C SER A 137 3.60 7.75 0.57
N PHE A 138 2.85 8.21 1.56
CA PHE A 138 1.48 7.73 1.78
C PHE A 138 0.54 8.22 0.68
N SER A 139 0.76 9.42 0.16
CA SER A 139 0.01 9.97 -0.99
C SER A 139 0.03 9.02 -2.18
N ASN A 140 1.16 8.39 -2.48
CA ASN A 140 1.25 7.38 -3.54
C ASN A 140 0.41 6.12 -3.27
N LEU A 141 0.17 5.78 -1.99
CA LEU A 141 -0.68 4.63 -1.64
C LEU A 141 -2.18 4.90 -1.80
N VAL A 142 -2.58 6.17 -1.83
CA VAL A 142 -3.99 6.58 -2.01
C VAL A 142 -4.28 7.07 -3.43
N ASP A 143 -3.25 7.37 -4.22
CA ASP A 143 -3.36 7.76 -5.62
C ASP A 143 -3.80 6.57 -6.48
N GLU A 144 -5.00 6.64 -7.04
CA GLU A 144 -5.56 5.55 -7.85
C GLU A 144 -4.80 5.35 -9.17
N ASP A 145 -4.10 6.37 -9.66
CA ASP A 145 -3.31 6.28 -10.89
C ASP A 145 -1.90 5.70 -10.65
N PHE A 146 -1.43 5.71 -9.41
CA PHE A 146 -0.13 5.17 -9.02
C PHE A 146 -0.23 3.76 -8.47
N ILE A 147 -1.06 3.54 -7.44
CA ILE A 147 -1.09 2.27 -6.73
C ILE A 147 -1.83 1.18 -7.53
N LEU A 148 -1.30 -0.04 -7.50
CA LEU A 148 -1.93 -1.21 -8.11
C LEU A 148 -2.24 -1.00 -9.61
N ASP A 149 -1.31 -0.39 -10.37
CA ASP A 149 -1.53 0.05 -11.75
C ASP A 149 -1.74 -1.12 -12.71
N LYS A 150 -0.83 -2.12 -12.70
CA LYS A 150 -0.83 -3.21 -13.70
C LYS A 150 -0.83 -4.59 -13.09
N ARG A 151 -1.23 -5.55 -13.90
CA ARG A 151 -1.11 -6.99 -13.61
C ARG A 151 -0.39 -7.71 -14.74
N VAL A 152 0.34 -8.78 -14.40
CA VAL A 152 1.00 -9.64 -15.38
C VAL A 152 -0.03 -10.56 -16.04
N VAL A 153 0.00 -10.65 -17.36
CA VAL A 153 -0.81 -11.62 -18.12
C VAL A 153 -0.42 -13.04 -17.70
N GLY A 154 -1.39 -13.84 -17.30
CA GLY A 154 -1.13 -15.17 -16.74
C GLY A 154 -0.82 -15.17 -15.23
N GLY A 155 -0.78 -13.98 -14.60
CA GLY A 155 -0.54 -13.81 -13.16
C GLY A 155 0.95 -13.67 -12.81
N MET A 156 1.24 -13.21 -11.59
CA MET A 156 2.60 -12.94 -11.12
C MET A 156 3.49 -14.20 -11.09
N GLN A 157 2.91 -15.37 -10.89
CA GLN A 157 3.65 -16.64 -10.92
C GLN A 157 4.33 -16.90 -12.25
N SER A 158 3.83 -16.33 -13.36
CA SER A 158 4.47 -16.42 -14.68
C SER A 158 5.91 -15.90 -14.67
N VAL A 159 6.22 -14.90 -13.82
CA VAL A 159 7.58 -14.37 -13.64
C VAL A 159 8.49 -15.45 -13.06
N SER A 160 8.08 -16.11 -11.98
CA SER A 160 8.87 -17.19 -11.35
C SER A 160 9.04 -18.38 -12.28
N LEU A 161 8.00 -18.75 -13.02
CA LEU A 161 8.08 -19.87 -13.99
C LEU A 161 9.02 -19.55 -15.16
N ALA A 162 8.97 -18.33 -15.70
CA ALA A 162 9.86 -17.90 -16.76
C ALA A 162 11.33 -17.81 -16.29
N LEU A 163 11.56 -17.35 -15.05
CA LEU A 163 12.89 -17.39 -14.43
C LEU A 163 13.40 -18.84 -14.27
N ALA A 164 12.56 -19.73 -13.76
CA ALA A 164 12.93 -21.14 -13.60
C ALA A 164 13.32 -21.79 -14.93
N GLN A 165 12.62 -21.45 -16.01
CA GLN A 165 12.99 -21.91 -17.36
C GLN A 165 14.37 -21.37 -17.80
N LYS A 166 14.67 -20.10 -17.50
CA LYS A 166 15.99 -19.51 -17.80
C LYS A 166 17.13 -20.15 -16.99
N VAL A 167 16.87 -20.47 -15.73
CA VAL A 167 17.86 -21.12 -14.83
C VAL A 167 18.15 -22.56 -15.27
N GLY A 168 17.15 -23.25 -15.81
CA GLY A 168 17.20 -24.67 -16.15
C GLY A 168 16.76 -25.55 -14.97
N ALA A 169 15.92 -26.54 -15.25
CA ALA A 169 15.35 -27.41 -14.21
C ALA A 169 16.43 -28.20 -13.44
N GLU A 170 17.52 -28.52 -14.12
CA GLU A 170 18.68 -29.22 -13.56
C GLU A 170 19.43 -28.44 -12.49
N ASN A 171 19.26 -27.13 -12.47
CA ASN A 171 19.90 -26.23 -11.51
C ASN A 171 18.97 -25.85 -10.33
N ILE A 172 17.75 -26.43 -10.28
CA ILE A 172 16.74 -26.12 -9.26
C ILE A 172 16.51 -27.34 -8.39
N ILE A 173 16.85 -27.23 -7.12
CA ILE A 173 16.64 -28.28 -6.12
C ILE A 173 15.39 -27.93 -5.30
N LEU A 174 14.33 -28.71 -5.45
CA LEU A 174 13.08 -28.55 -4.71
C LEU A 174 13.13 -29.29 -3.37
N GLY A 175 12.30 -28.83 -2.41
CA GLY A 175 12.21 -29.44 -1.09
C GLY A 175 13.38 -29.14 -0.14
N HIS A 176 14.25 -28.21 -0.50
CA HIS A 176 15.38 -27.74 0.32
C HIS A 176 15.20 -26.24 0.62
N PRO A 177 14.40 -25.89 1.63
CA PRO A 177 14.24 -24.50 2.05
C PRO A 177 15.59 -23.97 2.57
N ALA A 178 15.89 -22.69 2.20
CA ALA A 178 17.08 -21.99 2.67
C ALA A 178 16.93 -21.49 4.11
#